data_589d79952a5131551fbd29c8698d328a
#
_entry.id   589d79952a5131551fbd29c8698d328a
#
_cell.length_a   1.000
_cell.length_b   1.000
_cell.length_c   1.000
_cell.angle_alpha   90.00
_cell.angle_beta   90.00
_cell.angle_gamma   90.00
#
_symmetry.space_group_name_H-M   'P 1'
#
loop_
_entity.id
_entity.type
_entity.pdbx_description
1 polymer ?
#
loop_
_entity_poly.entity_id
_entity_poly.type
_entity_poly.pdbx_seq_one_letter_code
_entity_poly.pdbx_strand_id
1 'polypeptide(L)'
;MATDNPYSAPQHALEPAASKPGSLLVIFLTVFIDLLGFGMVIPLLPIYADQFTVDELGWQLGALMASFSVMQFFCAPLWGRLSDRIGRRPVLMIGLAGSVAFYLLFGVATVMKSLSLLFVARIGAGIAGATISTAQAYIADTTSLENRSKGMALIGMGFGLGFTFGPLLGFLAVPSQNAEPGPWPGYAAAILSAIALGMAAFLLPESKHAGSEAAGKKIFDARAFRVAMSVPSVALILVAMFVCIFSFGNFETTLSMLIKGGDKVTGSPFKFSWRDICLTYAFIGFTLALVQGGVVRRLAGKISEGVLAATGALIEVMGFGLMLAAISNGSTGMLFGALAVVVTGFSFMQPNLNALLSRRSDPEKQGMILGVGQSVSSLARIFGSGLGIPLLKMQIAMPYYVATGLMGLGLLLVVVASRSGKDYSAPV
;
A
#
# COMPACT_ATOMS: atom_id res chain seq x y z
N MET A 1 24.81 14.53 -53.84
CA MET A 1 24.37 15.46 -52.80
C MET A 1 23.55 14.65 -51.80
N ALA A 2 24.16 14.27 -50.71
CA ALA A 2 23.49 13.56 -49.60
C ALA A 2 22.83 14.64 -48.74
N THR A 3 21.52 14.58 -48.57
CA THR A 3 20.78 15.46 -47.69
C THR A 3 21.01 15.03 -46.26
N ASP A 4 21.80 15.81 -45.52
CA ASP A 4 21.91 15.71 -44.06
C ASP A 4 20.53 15.92 -43.45
N ASN A 5 20.04 14.85 -42.80
CA ASN A 5 18.83 14.92 -42.01
C ASN A 5 19.17 15.51 -40.63
N PRO A 6 18.75 16.77 -40.31
CA PRO A 6 19.11 17.40 -39.03
C PRO A 6 18.39 16.80 -37.81
N TYR A 7 17.60 15.72 -37.97
CA TYR A 7 16.93 15.00 -36.88
C TYR A 7 17.54 13.65 -36.56
N SER A 8 18.76 13.35 -37.03
CA SER A 8 19.50 12.25 -36.45
C SER A 8 19.98 12.65 -35.05
N ALA A 9 19.11 12.52 -34.06
CA ALA A 9 19.47 12.60 -32.67
C ALA A 9 20.60 11.60 -32.40
N PRO A 10 21.67 11.98 -31.65
CA PRO A 10 22.71 11.06 -31.31
C PRO A 10 22.10 9.87 -30.57
N GLN A 11 22.22 8.68 -31.13
CA GLN A 11 21.90 7.40 -30.48
C GLN A 11 22.91 7.08 -29.37
N HIS A 12 23.12 7.99 -28.44
CA HIS A 12 23.59 7.66 -27.12
C HIS A 12 22.36 7.30 -26.28
N ALA A 13 21.70 6.17 -26.62
CA ALA A 13 21.02 5.39 -25.63
C ALA A 13 22.09 5.09 -24.58
N LEU A 14 22.04 5.77 -23.44
CA LEU A 14 22.85 5.43 -22.28
C LEU A 14 22.55 3.96 -21.99
N GLU A 15 23.51 3.09 -22.31
CA GLU A 15 23.42 1.68 -21.93
C GLU A 15 23.13 1.67 -20.44
N PRO A 16 22.10 0.96 -19.99
CA PRO A 16 21.85 0.83 -18.56
C PRO A 16 23.13 0.29 -17.94
N ALA A 17 23.68 0.98 -16.94
CA ALA A 17 24.89 0.51 -16.27
C ALA A 17 24.66 -0.95 -15.90
N ALA A 18 25.59 -1.80 -16.28
CA ALA A 18 25.52 -3.22 -16.00
C ALA A 18 25.24 -3.39 -14.49
N SER A 19 24.00 -3.71 -14.15
CA SER A 19 23.58 -3.89 -12.76
C SER A 19 24.50 -4.96 -12.18
N LYS A 20 25.19 -4.64 -11.07
CA LYS A 20 25.97 -5.67 -10.37
C LYS A 20 25.04 -6.85 -10.11
N PRO A 21 25.43 -8.09 -10.46
CA PRO A 21 24.61 -9.25 -10.20
C PRO A 21 24.17 -9.26 -8.73
N GLY A 22 22.88 -9.32 -8.46
CA GLY A 22 22.35 -9.33 -7.10
C GLY A 22 21.76 -8.01 -6.58
N SER A 23 21.95 -6.86 -7.24
CA SER A 23 21.41 -5.57 -6.76
C SER A 23 19.88 -5.58 -6.63
N LEU A 24 19.17 -6.24 -7.53
CA LEU A 24 17.70 -6.42 -7.47
C LEU A 24 17.26 -7.30 -6.29
N LEU A 25 18.03 -8.32 -5.95
CA LEU A 25 17.75 -9.14 -4.78
C LEU A 25 17.96 -8.35 -3.49
N VAL A 26 19.03 -7.57 -3.41
CA VAL A 26 19.33 -6.75 -2.23
C VAL A 26 18.24 -5.71 -2.00
N ILE A 27 17.82 -4.95 -3.02
CA ILE A 27 16.75 -3.96 -2.85
C ILE A 27 15.43 -4.64 -2.48
N PHE A 28 15.11 -5.78 -3.10
CA PHE A 28 13.94 -6.57 -2.74
C PHE A 28 13.97 -6.99 -1.27
N LEU A 29 15.06 -7.60 -0.80
CA LEU A 29 15.20 -8.03 0.59
C LEU A 29 15.15 -6.85 1.55
N THR A 30 15.77 -5.73 1.21
CA THR A 30 15.74 -4.50 2.02
C THR A 30 14.30 -4.00 2.20
N VAL A 31 13.54 -3.88 1.10
CA VAL A 31 12.14 -3.44 1.14
C VAL A 31 11.26 -4.48 1.84
N PHE A 32 11.46 -5.77 1.56
CA PHE A 32 10.70 -6.84 2.17
C PHE A 32 10.85 -6.88 3.70
N ILE A 33 12.08 -6.78 4.21
CA ILE A 33 12.35 -6.81 5.66
C ILE A 33 11.73 -5.59 6.36
N ASP A 34 11.78 -4.39 5.75
CA ASP A 34 11.11 -3.21 6.31
C ASP A 34 9.58 -3.38 6.32
N LEU A 35 9.03 -3.97 5.26
CA LEU A 35 7.59 -4.28 5.17
C LEU A 35 7.15 -5.39 6.15
N LEU A 36 8.03 -6.30 6.57
CA LEU A 36 7.74 -7.23 7.68
C LEU A 36 7.45 -6.47 8.97
N GLY A 37 8.29 -5.48 9.31
CA GLY A 37 8.09 -4.64 10.48
C GLY A 37 6.77 -3.87 10.42
N PHE A 38 6.45 -3.29 9.28
CA PHE A 38 5.18 -2.62 9.04
C PHE A 38 3.98 -3.56 9.21
N GLY A 39 4.02 -4.74 8.59
CA GLY A 39 2.97 -5.74 8.66
C GLY A 39 2.75 -6.30 10.07
N MET A 40 3.79 -6.30 10.91
CA MET A 40 3.69 -6.72 12.32
C MET A 40 2.89 -5.72 13.16
N VAL A 41 3.08 -4.43 12.95
CA VAL A 41 2.50 -3.36 13.76
C VAL A 41 1.05 -3.06 13.37
N ILE A 42 0.72 -3.11 12.07
CA ILE A 42 -0.58 -2.70 11.54
C ILE A 42 -1.78 -3.36 12.22
N PRO A 43 -1.85 -4.70 12.37
CA PRO A 43 -3.05 -5.33 12.94
C PRO A 43 -3.27 -4.98 14.42
N LEU A 44 -2.22 -4.62 15.11
CA LEU A 44 -2.24 -4.37 16.55
C LEU A 44 -2.48 -2.90 16.90
N LEU A 45 -2.06 -1.98 16.01
CA LEU A 45 -2.08 -0.54 16.27
C LEU A 45 -3.45 0.04 16.65
N PRO A 46 -4.58 -0.26 15.94
CA PRO A 46 -5.87 0.30 16.31
C PRO A 46 -6.30 -0.11 17.71
N ILE A 47 -5.99 -1.33 18.09
CA ILE A 47 -6.38 -1.91 19.37
C ILE A 47 -5.53 -1.32 20.51
N TYR A 48 -4.24 -1.12 20.30
CA TYR A 48 -3.38 -0.42 21.26
C TYR A 48 -3.87 1.00 21.52
N ALA A 49 -4.09 1.73 20.44
CA ALA A 49 -4.44 3.13 20.54
C ALA A 49 -5.85 3.34 21.13
N ASP A 50 -6.79 2.40 20.88
CA ASP A 50 -8.13 2.46 21.45
C ASP A 50 -8.12 2.43 23.00
N GLN A 51 -7.12 1.80 23.61
CA GLN A 51 -6.96 1.79 25.07
C GLN A 51 -6.58 3.17 25.64
N PHE A 52 -5.99 4.04 24.82
CA PHE A 52 -5.46 5.35 25.23
C PHE A 52 -6.32 6.52 24.75
N THR A 53 -7.33 6.26 23.91
CA THR A 53 -8.24 7.29 23.40
C THR A 53 -9.33 7.60 24.43
N VAL A 54 -9.63 8.89 24.55
CA VAL A 54 -10.72 9.41 25.39
C VAL A 54 -11.96 9.72 24.54
N ASP A 55 -11.80 9.77 23.23
CA ASP A 55 -12.84 10.13 22.28
C ASP A 55 -13.79 8.96 22.01
N GLU A 56 -15.04 9.10 22.42
CA GLU A 56 -16.09 8.09 22.26
C GLU A 56 -16.39 7.77 20.78
N LEU A 57 -16.30 8.78 19.91
CA LEU A 57 -16.56 8.62 18.47
C LEU A 57 -15.37 8.05 17.68
N GLY A 58 -14.18 7.95 18.30
CA GLY A 58 -12.99 7.36 17.70
C GLY A 58 -12.29 8.20 16.62
N TRP A 59 -12.55 9.51 16.57
CA TRP A 59 -11.88 10.42 15.63
C TRP A 59 -10.38 10.49 15.84
N GLN A 60 -9.93 10.50 17.09
CA GLN A 60 -8.50 10.48 17.42
C GLN A 60 -7.82 9.24 16.87
N LEU A 61 -8.46 8.09 16.99
CA LEU A 61 -7.93 6.83 16.48
C LEU A 61 -7.96 6.80 14.94
N GLY A 62 -9.06 7.27 14.34
CA GLY A 62 -9.15 7.45 12.88
C GLY A 62 -8.06 8.36 12.34
N ALA A 63 -7.81 9.51 12.98
CA ALA A 63 -6.73 10.44 12.64
C ALA A 63 -5.35 9.79 12.81
N LEU A 64 -5.13 9.00 13.87
CA LEU A 64 -3.90 8.25 14.07
C LEU A 64 -3.65 7.27 12.91
N MET A 65 -4.66 6.52 12.50
CA MET A 65 -4.55 5.58 11.39
C MET A 65 -4.28 6.31 10.07
N ALA A 66 -4.98 7.40 9.80
CA ALA A 66 -4.81 8.21 8.59
C ALA A 66 -3.45 8.93 8.54
N SER A 67 -2.86 9.29 9.70
CA SER A 67 -1.64 10.10 9.77
C SER A 67 -0.46 9.54 8.97
N PHE A 68 -0.30 8.24 8.95
CA PHE A 68 0.71 7.55 8.15
C PHE A 68 0.51 7.81 6.64
N SER A 69 -0.71 7.62 6.15
CA SER A 69 -1.04 7.83 4.72
C SER A 69 -0.98 9.31 4.33
N VAL A 70 -1.33 10.21 5.26
CA VAL A 70 -1.16 11.67 5.08
C VAL A 70 0.31 12.01 4.87
N MET A 71 1.19 11.48 5.71
CA MET A 71 2.63 11.73 5.57
C MET A 71 3.19 11.10 4.30
N GLN A 72 2.78 9.89 3.94
CA GLN A 72 3.18 9.28 2.66
C GLN A 72 2.74 10.14 1.47
N PHE A 73 1.51 10.65 1.47
CA PHE A 73 1.01 11.50 0.40
C PHE A 73 1.87 12.75 0.18
N PHE A 74 2.25 13.43 1.26
CA PHE A 74 3.06 14.64 1.17
C PHE A 74 4.55 14.37 0.96
N CYS A 75 5.10 13.33 1.60
CA CYS A 75 6.54 13.10 1.63
C CYS A 75 7.06 12.24 0.47
N ALA A 76 6.25 11.37 -0.15
CA ALA A 76 6.72 10.55 -1.26
C ALA A 76 7.30 11.36 -2.45
N PRO A 77 6.68 12.47 -2.91
CA PRO A 77 7.28 13.30 -3.95
C PRO A 77 8.56 14.03 -3.50
N LEU A 78 8.68 14.32 -2.19
CA LEU A 78 9.88 14.95 -1.62
C LEU A 78 11.06 13.98 -1.63
N TRP A 79 10.85 12.75 -1.16
CA TRP A 79 11.85 11.67 -1.18
C TRP A 79 12.27 11.31 -2.61
N GLY A 80 11.32 11.21 -3.53
CA GLY A 80 11.63 10.97 -4.95
C GLY A 80 12.63 12.00 -5.49
N ARG A 81 12.37 13.31 -5.27
CA ARG A 81 13.27 14.39 -5.72
C ARG A 81 14.59 14.46 -4.96
N LEU A 82 14.53 14.22 -3.64
CA LEU A 82 15.78 14.17 -2.87
C LEU A 82 16.66 13.05 -3.39
N SER A 83 16.09 11.90 -3.72
CA SER A 83 16.81 10.77 -4.29
C SER A 83 17.34 11.04 -5.70
N ASP A 84 16.67 11.92 -6.46
CA ASP A 84 17.19 12.42 -7.74
C ASP A 84 18.41 13.36 -7.55
N ARG A 85 18.59 13.96 -6.38
CA ARG A 85 19.70 14.87 -6.09
C ARG A 85 20.89 14.17 -5.44
N ILE A 86 20.65 13.49 -4.32
CA ILE A 86 21.72 12.93 -3.49
C ILE A 86 21.98 11.43 -3.74
N GLY A 87 21.19 10.79 -4.60
CA GLY A 87 21.28 9.37 -4.90
C GLY A 87 20.14 8.55 -4.26
N ARG A 88 19.91 7.36 -4.80
CA ARG A 88 18.82 6.46 -4.35
C ARG A 88 19.18 5.81 -3.01
N ARG A 89 20.40 5.28 -2.89
CA ARG A 89 20.88 4.58 -1.70
C ARG A 89 20.86 5.46 -0.44
N PRO A 90 21.41 6.69 -0.40
CA PRO A 90 21.35 7.54 0.78
C PRO A 90 19.93 7.81 1.26
N VAL A 91 18.99 8.06 0.34
CA VAL A 91 17.59 8.32 0.69
C VAL A 91 16.91 7.08 1.27
N LEU A 92 17.14 5.90 0.70
CA LEU A 92 16.65 4.64 1.27
C LEU A 92 17.22 4.41 2.68
N MET A 93 18.50 4.69 2.91
CA MET A 93 19.12 4.56 4.23
C MET A 93 18.53 5.54 5.25
N ILE A 94 18.26 6.79 4.87
CA ILE A 94 17.61 7.78 5.75
C ILE A 94 16.20 7.29 6.12
N GLY A 95 15.43 6.79 5.15
CA GLY A 95 14.11 6.23 5.41
C GLY A 95 14.15 5.04 6.37
N LEU A 96 15.05 4.08 6.14
CA LEU A 96 15.22 2.91 7.02
C LEU A 96 15.69 3.30 8.43
N ALA A 97 16.60 4.27 8.57
CA ALA A 97 16.99 4.82 9.87
C ALA A 97 15.79 5.48 10.59
N GLY A 98 14.95 6.18 9.83
CA GLY A 98 13.66 6.69 10.33
C GLY A 98 12.73 5.57 10.77
N SER A 99 12.57 4.50 9.99
CA SER A 99 11.79 3.32 10.38
C SER A 99 12.28 2.73 11.72
N VAL A 100 13.58 2.55 11.89
CA VAL A 100 14.18 2.09 13.16
C VAL A 100 13.76 3.00 14.32
N ALA A 101 13.97 4.31 14.19
CA ALA A 101 13.71 5.28 15.25
C ALA A 101 12.21 5.31 15.63
N PHE A 102 11.31 5.31 14.63
CA PHE A 102 9.88 5.45 14.87
C PHE A 102 9.21 4.13 15.28
N TYR A 103 9.74 2.96 14.93
CA TYR A 103 9.29 1.69 15.52
C TYR A 103 9.78 1.51 16.96
N LEU A 104 10.99 1.98 17.31
CA LEU A 104 11.43 2.06 18.70
C LEU A 104 10.52 2.99 19.49
N LEU A 105 10.22 4.17 18.96
CA LEU A 105 9.30 5.11 19.59
C LEU A 105 7.89 4.54 19.75
N PHE A 106 7.42 3.74 18.79
CA PHE A 106 6.15 3.02 18.91
C PHE A 106 6.16 2.07 20.12
N GLY A 107 7.22 1.30 20.30
CA GLY A 107 7.38 0.43 21.46
C GLY A 107 7.41 1.22 22.79
N VAL A 108 8.13 2.35 22.84
CA VAL A 108 8.15 3.24 23.99
C VAL A 108 6.76 3.84 24.26
N ALA A 109 6.06 4.27 23.22
CA ALA A 109 4.73 4.86 23.32
C ALA A 109 3.71 3.89 23.93
N THR A 110 3.82 2.58 23.61
CA THR A 110 2.97 1.54 24.22
C THR A 110 3.26 1.33 25.69
N VAL A 111 4.54 1.36 26.12
CA VAL A 111 4.92 1.27 27.54
C VAL A 111 4.42 2.48 28.30
N MET A 112 4.59 3.69 27.75
CA MET A 112 4.16 4.94 28.36
C MET A 112 2.65 5.18 28.27
N LYS A 113 1.92 4.34 27.58
CA LYS A 113 0.47 4.47 27.31
C LYS A 113 0.09 5.85 26.77
N SER A 114 0.93 6.40 25.88
CA SER A 114 0.82 7.78 25.39
C SER A 114 0.32 7.83 23.95
N LEU A 115 -0.90 8.32 23.75
CA LEU A 115 -1.47 8.57 22.43
C LEU A 115 -0.65 9.58 21.63
N SER A 116 -0.14 10.64 22.27
CA SER A 116 0.68 11.65 21.60
C SER A 116 1.96 11.06 21.03
N LEU A 117 2.64 10.17 21.77
CA LEU A 117 3.83 9.48 21.27
C LEU A 117 3.49 8.50 20.15
N LEU A 118 2.31 7.85 20.18
CA LEU A 118 1.85 7.02 19.06
C LEU A 118 1.64 7.88 17.81
N PHE A 119 1.08 9.09 17.92
CA PHE A 119 0.97 10.02 16.79
C PHE A 119 2.35 10.39 16.23
N VAL A 120 3.31 10.74 17.07
CA VAL A 120 4.69 11.06 16.63
C VAL A 120 5.30 9.86 15.93
N ALA A 121 5.17 8.66 16.49
CA ALA A 121 5.66 7.42 15.89
C ALA A 121 5.02 7.15 14.52
N ARG A 122 3.70 7.34 14.38
CA ARG A 122 2.97 7.10 13.11
C ARG A 122 3.28 8.14 12.05
N ILE A 123 3.34 9.42 12.42
CA ILE A 123 3.73 10.52 11.54
C ILE A 123 5.15 10.27 11.02
N GLY A 124 6.07 9.99 11.92
CA GLY A 124 7.45 9.72 11.58
C GLY A 124 7.64 8.46 10.72
N ALA A 125 6.93 7.37 11.05
CA ALA A 125 6.93 6.16 10.23
C ALA A 125 6.33 6.41 8.84
N GLY A 126 5.31 7.27 8.72
CA GLY A 126 4.74 7.68 7.43
C GLY A 126 5.73 8.47 6.58
N ILE A 127 6.49 9.39 7.18
CA ILE A 127 7.58 10.12 6.52
C ILE A 127 8.66 9.14 6.05
N ALA A 128 9.13 8.27 6.94
CA ALA A 128 10.16 7.28 6.65
C ALA A 128 9.72 6.28 5.55
N GLY A 129 8.52 5.72 5.67
CA GLY A 129 7.96 4.74 4.71
C GLY A 129 7.62 5.32 3.33
N ALA A 130 7.60 6.63 3.16
CA ALA A 130 7.39 7.27 1.85
C ALA A 130 8.55 7.03 0.86
N THR A 131 9.64 6.40 1.28
CA THR A 131 10.80 6.01 0.45
C THR A 131 10.54 4.85 -0.52
N ILE A 132 9.37 4.22 -0.50
CA ILE A 132 8.98 3.18 -1.49
C ILE A 132 9.06 3.73 -2.92
N SER A 133 8.72 4.99 -3.15
CA SER A 133 8.90 5.65 -4.46
C SER A 133 10.37 5.67 -4.90
N THR A 134 11.30 5.84 -3.96
CA THR A 134 12.75 5.76 -4.22
C THR A 134 13.19 4.34 -4.54
N ALA A 135 12.63 3.32 -3.89
CA ALA A 135 12.90 1.92 -4.22
C ALA A 135 12.41 1.55 -5.63
N GLN A 136 11.24 2.07 -6.04
CA GLN A 136 10.74 1.93 -7.40
C GLN A 136 11.67 2.61 -8.42
N ALA A 137 12.15 3.82 -8.11
CA ALA A 137 13.12 4.52 -8.95
C ALA A 137 14.46 3.76 -9.05
N TYR A 138 14.97 3.22 -7.93
CA TYR A 138 16.15 2.36 -7.92
C TYR A 138 16.01 1.17 -8.88
N ILE A 139 14.87 0.47 -8.83
CA ILE A 139 14.58 -0.65 -9.74
C ILE A 139 14.51 -0.17 -11.19
N ALA A 140 13.89 0.98 -11.45
CA ALA A 140 13.82 1.55 -12.79
C ALA A 140 15.20 1.90 -13.35
N ASP A 141 16.11 2.39 -12.50
CA ASP A 141 17.49 2.74 -12.87
C ASP A 141 18.35 1.49 -13.14
N THR A 142 18.04 0.35 -12.51
CA THR A 142 18.83 -0.90 -12.56
C THR A 142 18.26 -1.95 -13.50
N THR A 143 17.12 -1.69 -14.14
CA THR A 143 16.46 -2.63 -15.07
C THR A 143 16.31 -2.05 -16.47
N SER A 144 16.50 -2.88 -17.51
CA SER A 144 16.14 -2.51 -18.88
C SER A 144 14.62 -2.29 -19.03
N LEU A 145 14.20 -1.55 -20.05
CA LEU A 145 12.77 -1.33 -20.34
C LEU A 145 11.97 -2.62 -20.41
N GLU A 146 12.54 -3.67 -21.03
CA GLU A 146 11.92 -4.99 -21.17
C GLU A 146 11.72 -5.70 -19.82
N ASN A 147 12.67 -5.56 -18.89
CA ASN A 147 12.65 -6.21 -17.58
C ASN A 147 12.08 -5.34 -16.45
N ARG A 148 11.77 -4.06 -16.72
CA ARG A 148 11.27 -3.11 -15.74
C ARG A 148 9.99 -3.58 -15.04
N SER A 149 9.06 -4.16 -15.80
CA SER A 149 7.81 -4.72 -15.25
C SER A 149 8.10 -5.87 -14.26
N LYS A 150 9.06 -6.74 -14.57
CA LYS A 150 9.49 -7.83 -13.66
C LYS A 150 10.14 -7.26 -12.38
N GLY A 151 10.97 -6.22 -12.53
CA GLY A 151 11.58 -5.53 -11.40
C GLY A 151 10.54 -4.89 -10.48
N MET A 152 9.56 -4.17 -11.05
CA MET A 152 8.49 -3.54 -10.25
C MET A 152 7.60 -4.57 -9.55
N ALA A 153 7.40 -5.75 -10.13
CA ALA A 153 6.68 -6.85 -9.48
C ALA A 153 7.36 -7.34 -8.19
N LEU A 154 8.68 -7.14 -8.01
CA LEU A 154 9.37 -7.46 -6.76
C LEU A 154 8.86 -6.62 -5.58
N ILE A 155 8.53 -5.35 -5.79
CA ILE A 155 7.95 -4.51 -4.72
C ILE A 155 6.58 -5.03 -4.32
N GLY A 156 5.72 -5.36 -5.31
CA GLY A 156 4.43 -5.98 -5.03
C GLY A 156 4.56 -7.30 -4.26
N MET A 157 5.54 -8.13 -4.62
CA MET A 157 5.86 -9.36 -3.90
C MET A 157 6.35 -9.07 -2.48
N GLY A 158 7.19 -8.04 -2.29
CA GLY A 158 7.63 -7.59 -0.96
C GLY A 158 6.45 -7.21 -0.07
N PHE A 159 5.48 -6.46 -0.59
CA PHE A 159 4.24 -6.15 0.12
C PHE A 159 3.44 -7.41 0.47
N GLY A 160 3.16 -8.28 -0.50
CA GLY A 160 2.41 -9.52 -0.26
C GLY A 160 3.04 -10.41 0.81
N LEU A 161 4.35 -10.63 0.73
CA LEU A 161 5.10 -11.41 1.71
C LEU A 161 5.20 -10.69 3.06
N GLY A 162 5.39 -9.36 3.06
CA GLY A 162 5.42 -8.53 4.27
C GLY A 162 4.11 -8.62 5.05
N PHE A 163 2.99 -8.51 4.36
CA PHE A 163 1.66 -8.66 4.96
C PHE A 163 1.31 -10.10 5.36
N THR A 164 2.01 -11.11 4.82
CA THR A 164 1.85 -12.52 5.25
C THR A 164 2.69 -12.82 6.48
N PHE A 165 3.99 -12.55 6.40
CA PHE A 165 4.96 -12.95 7.43
C PHE A 165 5.07 -11.91 8.56
N GLY A 166 4.75 -10.64 8.32
CA GLY A 166 4.75 -9.61 9.37
C GLY A 166 3.84 -9.97 10.54
N PRO A 167 2.54 -10.22 10.32
CA PRO A 167 1.63 -10.66 11.37
C PRO A 167 2.03 -11.99 12.02
N LEU A 168 2.65 -12.94 11.30
CA LEU A 168 3.21 -14.16 11.90
C LEU A 168 4.34 -13.85 12.88
N LEU A 169 5.22 -12.92 12.55
CA LEU A 169 6.23 -12.43 13.49
C LEU A 169 5.58 -11.67 14.65
N GLY A 170 4.52 -10.91 14.38
CA GLY A 170 3.70 -10.29 15.41
C GLY A 170 3.11 -11.31 16.39
N PHE A 171 2.61 -12.45 15.89
CA PHE A 171 2.14 -13.57 16.71
C PHE A 171 3.23 -14.09 17.65
N LEU A 172 4.48 -14.19 17.17
CA LEU A 172 5.61 -14.64 17.99
C LEU A 172 6.03 -13.56 19.01
N ALA A 173 5.85 -12.30 18.71
CA ALA A 173 6.17 -11.18 19.57
C ALA A 173 5.12 -10.97 20.70
N VAL A 174 3.93 -11.55 20.59
CA VAL A 174 2.89 -11.51 21.64
C VAL A 174 3.17 -12.61 22.67
N PRO A 175 3.43 -12.29 23.97
CA PRO A 175 3.92 -13.25 24.96
C PRO A 175 2.93 -14.39 25.25
N SER A 176 1.62 -14.10 25.31
CA SER A 176 0.58 -15.10 25.53
C SER A 176 -0.75 -14.68 24.89
N GLN A 177 -1.71 -15.62 24.79
CA GLN A 177 -3.03 -15.33 24.20
C GLN A 177 -3.81 -14.25 24.96
N ASN A 178 -3.66 -14.20 26.27
CA ASN A 178 -4.43 -13.32 27.16
C ASN A 178 -3.65 -12.06 27.61
N ALA A 179 -2.34 -12.00 27.33
CA ALA A 179 -1.54 -10.84 27.68
C ALA A 179 -1.57 -9.79 26.55
N GLU A 180 -1.56 -8.53 26.94
CA GLU A 180 -1.33 -7.44 25.97
C GLU A 180 0.04 -7.61 25.29
N PRO A 181 0.16 -7.31 24.00
CA PRO A 181 1.41 -7.55 23.26
C PRO A 181 2.61 -6.73 23.77
N GLY A 182 2.38 -5.69 24.57
CA GLY A 182 3.43 -4.82 25.09
C GLY A 182 4.24 -4.13 23.98
N PRO A 183 5.50 -3.74 24.24
CA PRO A 183 6.34 -3.02 23.27
C PRO A 183 7.00 -3.91 22.22
N TRP A 184 6.97 -5.22 22.38
CA TRP A 184 7.76 -6.18 21.61
C TRP A 184 7.52 -6.13 20.10
N PRO A 185 6.27 -5.98 19.59
CA PRO A 185 6.05 -5.81 18.16
C PRO A 185 6.77 -4.59 17.58
N GLY A 186 6.80 -3.46 18.32
CA GLY A 186 7.55 -2.27 17.92
C GLY A 186 9.06 -2.50 17.92
N TYR A 187 9.60 -3.11 18.96
CA TYR A 187 11.04 -3.39 19.06
C TYR A 187 11.50 -4.42 18.02
N ALA A 188 10.72 -5.46 17.77
CA ALA A 188 11.02 -6.43 16.72
C ALA A 188 10.98 -5.78 15.32
N ALA A 189 9.99 -4.92 15.05
CA ALA A 189 9.94 -4.15 13.82
C ALA A 189 11.17 -3.23 13.66
N ALA A 190 11.61 -2.58 14.73
CA ALA A 190 12.81 -1.75 14.73
C ALA A 190 14.09 -2.57 14.42
N ILE A 191 14.20 -3.77 14.99
CA ILE A 191 15.33 -4.68 14.71
C ILE A 191 15.33 -5.09 13.22
N LEU A 192 14.16 -5.45 12.66
CA LEU A 192 14.03 -5.78 11.24
C LEU A 192 14.44 -4.60 10.36
N SER A 193 13.96 -3.38 10.65
CA SER A 193 14.36 -2.19 9.90
C SER A 193 15.86 -1.87 10.07
N ALA A 194 16.46 -2.16 11.23
CA ALA A 194 17.90 -2.02 11.43
C ALA A 194 18.71 -3.04 10.59
N ILE A 195 18.21 -4.27 10.46
CA ILE A 195 18.80 -5.28 9.56
C ILE A 195 18.72 -4.80 8.10
N ALA A 196 17.55 -4.30 7.69
CA ALA A 196 17.35 -3.74 6.35
C ALA A 196 18.27 -2.54 6.08
N LEU A 197 18.46 -1.66 7.08
CA LEU A 197 19.41 -0.55 7.03
C LEU A 197 20.85 -1.03 6.86
N GLY A 198 21.26 -2.04 7.62
CA GLY A 198 22.58 -2.67 7.47
C GLY A 198 22.79 -3.25 6.08
N MET A 199 21.78 -3.97 5.54
CA MET A 199 21.83 -4.48 4.17
C MET A 199 21.95 -3.35 3.14
N ALA A 200 21.18 -2.28 3.27
CA ALA A 200 21.27 -1.13 2.40
C ALA A 200 22.63 -0.43 2.50
N ALA A 201 23.21 -0.34 3.72
CA ALA A 201 24.51 0.30 3.95
C ALA A 201 25.69 -0.50 3.39
N PHE A 202 25.68 -1.84 3.48
CA PHE A 202 26.82 -2.66 3.11
C PHE A 202 26.70 -3.36 1.75
N LEU A 203 25.45 -3.67 1.33
CA LEU A 203 25.22 -4.52 0.16
C LEU A 203 24.55 -3.77 -1.01
N LEU A 204 23.83 -2.66 -0.76
CA LEU A 204 23.13 -1.95 -1.82
C LEU A 204 24.07 -0.98 -2.54
N PRO A 205 24.37 -1.17 -3.84
CA PRO A 205 25.15 -0.19 -4.61
C PRO A 205 24.29 1.05 -4.91
N GLU A 206 24.93 2.19 -5.20
CA GLU A 206 24.22 3.35 -5.74
C GLU A 206 23.80 3.07 -7.19
N SER A 207 22.56 3.38 -7.54
CA SER A 207 22.02 3.17 -8.90
C SER A 207 22.07 4.43 -9.77
N LYS A 208 22.16 5.60 -9.13
CA LYS A 208 22.17 6.87 -9.85
C LYS A 208 23.54 7.15 -10.45
N HIS A 209 23.57 7.49 -11.74
CA HIS A 209 24.79 7.95 -12.42
C HIS A 209 25.08 9.43 -12.11
N ALA A 210 26.33 9.77 -11.86
CA ALA A 210 26.78 11.15 -11.75
C ALA A 210 26.54 11.87 -13.09
N GLY A 211 25.77 12.96 -13.08
CA GLY A 211 25.48 13.75 -14.27
C GLY A 211 24.04 13.75 -14.75
N SER A 212 23.16 12.95 -14.16
CA SER A 212 21.72 13.08 -14.42
C SER A 212 21.20 14.35 -13.75
N GLU A 213 21.04 15.43 -14.54
CA GLU A 213 20.41 16.66 -14.06
C GLU A 213 18.99 16.36 -13.58
N ALA A 214 18.72 16.69 -12.32
CA ALA A 214 17.39 16.66 -11.77
C ALA A 214 16.59 17.78 -12.44
N ALA A 215 15.83 17.44 -13.50
CA ALA A 215 14.90 18.40 -14.09
C ALA A 215 14.00 18.97 -12.99
N GLY A 216 13.94 20.29 -12.89
CA GLY A 216 13.30 21.06 -11.82
C GLY A 216 11.77 20.88 -11.73
N LYS A 217 11.33 19.65 -11.47
CA LYS A 217 9.90 19.30 -11.32
C LYS A 217 9.35 19.86 -10.00
N LYS A 218 8.23 20.57 -10.06
CA LYS A 218 7.52 21.10 -8.87
C LYS A 218 7.04 19.98 -7.95
N ILE A 219 6.97 20.23 -6.62
CA ILE A 219 6.65 19.23 -5.58
C ILE A 219 5.28 18.61 -5.76
N PHE A 220 4.29 19.46 -5.98
CA PHE A 220 2.96 19.11 -6.43
C PHE A 220 2.82 19.68 -7.83
N ASP A 221 2.86 18.81 -8.81
CA ASP A 221 2.55 19.23 -10.16
C ASP A 221 1.03 19.18 -10.37
N ALA A 222 0.37 20.26 -9.95
CA ALA A 222 -1.06 20.47 -10.26
C ALA A 222 -1.32 20.36 -11.77
N ARG A 223 -0.29 20.58 -12.59
CA ARG A 223 -0.33 20.36 -14.04
C ARG A 223 -0.45 18.87 -14.36
N ALA A 224 0.30 18.00 -13.65
CA ALA A 224 0.21 16.55 -13.80
C ALA A 224 -1.21 16.05 -13.50
N PHE A 225 -1.80 16.51 -12.39
CA PHE A 225 -3.17 16.16 -12.02
C PHE A 225 -4.17 16.69 -13.05
N ARG A 226 -4.01 17.95 -13.50
CA ARG A 226 -4.88 18.55 -14.55
C ARG A 226 -4.75 17.80 -15.87
N VAL A 227 -3.55 17.40 -16.29
CA VAL A 227 -3.32 16.60 -17.49
C VAL A 227 -3.96 15.22 -17.36
N ALA A 228 -3.81 14.54 -16.23
CA ALA A 228 -4.46 13.26 -16.00
C ALA A 228 -5.99 13.36 -16.03
N MET A 229 -6.55 14.42 -15.44
CA MET A 229 -8.01 14.66 -15.41
C MET A 229 -8.57 15.18 -16.74
N SER A 230 -7.73 15.72 -17.63
CA SER A 230 -8.17 16.18 -18.96
C SER A 230 -8.45 15.03 -19.94
N VAL A 231 -7.97 13.82 -19.65
CA VAL A 231 -8.28 12.62 -20.43
C VAL A 231 -9.43 11.87 -19.76
N PRO A 232 -10.65 11.89 -20.33
CA PRO A 232 -11.84 11.36 -19.65
C PRO A 232 -11.72 9.91 -19.20
N SER A 233 -11.05 9.05 -20.01
CA SER A 233 -10.84 7.64 -19.65
C SER A 233 -9.88 7.46 -18.47
N VAL A 234 -8.83 8.28 -18.36
CA VAL A 234 -7.90 8.30 -17.24
C VAL A 234 -8.57 8.84 -15.99
N ALA A 235 -9.30 9.96 -16.11
CA ALA A 235 -10.05 10.55 -14.99
C ALA A 235 -11.04 9.55 -14.38
N LEU A 236 -11.79 8.83 -15.22
CA LEU A 236 -12.75 7.83 -14.76
C LEU A 236 -12.06 6.66 -14.01
N ILE A 237 -10.91 6.18 -14.49
CA ILE A 237 -10.12 5.16 -13.81
C ILE A 237 -9.63 5.68 -12.44
N LEU A 238 -9.15 6.93 -12.37
CA LEU A 238 -8.68 7.54 -11.12
C LEU A 238 -9.82 7.67 -10.09
N VAL A 239 -11.02 8.05 -10.52
CA VAL A 239 -12.21 8.09 -9.65
C VAL A 239 -12.60 6.69 -9.20
N ALA A 240 -12.61 5.71 -10.09
CA ALA A 240 -12.88 4.31 -9.74
C ALA A 240 -11.85 3.80 -8.73
N MET A 241 -10.55 4.06 -8.94
CA MET A 241 -9.48 3.74 -7.99
C MET A 241 -9.73 4.36 -6.62
N PHE A 242 -10.07 5.66 -6.59
CA PHE A 242 -10.37 6.35 -5.33
C PHE A 242 -11.49 5.65 -4.56
N VAL A 243 -12.62 5.40 -5.21
CA VAL A 243 -13.81 4.80 -4.56
C VAL A 243 -13.52 3.37 -4.07
N CYS A 244 -12.88 2.55 -4.90
CA CYS A 244 -12.54 1.18 -4.55
C CYS A 244 -11.53 1.10 -3.39
N ILE A 245 -10.46 1.92 -3.45
CA ILE A 245 -9.44 1.93 -2.39
C ILE A 245 -9.98 2.55 -1.10
N PHE A 246 -10.87 3.53 -1.18
CA PHE A 246 -11.56 4.07 -0.02
C PHE A 246 -12.39 2.97 0.68
N SER A 247 -13.17 2.21 -0.08
CA SER A 247 -13.95 1.07 0.42
C SER A 247 -13.07 0.06 1.15
N PHE A 248 -12.00 -0.40 0.50
CA PHE A 248 -11.06 -1.37 1.08
C PHE A 248 -10.32 -0.82 2.31
N GLY A 249 -9.88 0.43 2.27
CA GLY A 249 -9.17 1.08 3.40
C GLY A 249 -10.05 1.22 4.65
N ASN A 250 -11.35 1.43 4.47
CA ASN A 250 -12.33 1.43 5.55
C ASN A 250 -12.42 0.04 6.23
N PHE A 251 -12.53 -1.03 5.42
CA PHE A 251 -12.50 -2.41 5.89
C PHE A 251 -11.17 -2.74 6.60
N GLU A 252 -10.03 -2.47 5.94
CA GLU A 252 -8.69 -2.79 6.46
C GLU A 252 -8.45 -2.19 7.85
N THR A 253 -8.86 -0.95 8.06
CA THR A 253 -8.63 -0.21 9.31
C THR A 253 -9.51 -0.69 10.46
N THR A 254 -10.72 -1.14 10.17
CA THR A 254 -11.71 -1.52 11.18
C THR A 254 -11.69 -2.99 11.57
N LEU A 255 -11.11 -3.84 10.72
CA LEU A 255 -11.14 -5.31 10.89
C LEU A 255 -10.56 -5.76 12.24
N SER A 256 -9.39 -5.26 12.64
CA SER A 256 -8.75 -5.70 13.89
C SER A 256 -9.59 -5.38 15.11
N MET A 257 -10.24 -4.21 15.14
CA MET A 257 -11.15 -3.82 16.22
C MET A 257 -12.44 -4.65 16.20
N LEU A 258 -13.00 -4.92 15.02
CA LEU A 258 -14.16 -5.79 14.87
C LEU A 258 -13.89 -7.17 15.48
N ILE A 259 -12.80 -7.84 15.06
CA ILE A 259 -12.54 -9.21 15.50
C ILE A 259 -12.04 -9.31 16.95
N LYS A 260 -11.37 -8.26 17.47
CA LYS A 260 -11.01 -8.18 18.88
C LYS A 260 -12.25 -8.12 19.76
N GLY A 261 -13.22 -7.30 19.39
CA GLY A 261 -14.37 -7.01 20.24
C GLY A 261 -13.95 -6.37 21.58
N GLY A 262 -14.83 -6.40 22.56
CA GLY A 262 -14.56 -5.90 23.90
C GLY A 262 -15.45 -4.71 24.29
N ASP A 263 -15.21 -4.13 25.47
CA ASP A 263 -16.10 -3.14 26.09
C ASP A 263 -16.22 -1.84 25.27
N LYS A 264 -15.16 -1.46 24.55
CA LYS A 264 -15.14 -0.25 23.72
C LYS A 264 -15.70 -0.44 22.30
N VAL A 265 -15.89 -1.68 21.86
CA VAL A 265 -16.52 -2.03 20.58
C VAL A 265 -17.77 -2.85 20.89
N THR A 266 -18.80 -2.14 21.36
CA THR A 266 -20.08 -2.75 21.76
C THR A 266 -20.74 -3.43 20.59
N GLY A 267 -21.22 -4.67 20.79
CA GLY A 267 -21.97 -5.42 19.78
C GLY A 267 -21.14 -6.30 18.86
N SER A 268 -19.80 -6.38 19.01
CA SER A 268 -19.04 -7.37 18.25
C SER A 268 -19.33 -8.78 18.70
N PRO A 269 -19.70 -9.69 17.77
CA PRO A 269 -19.91 -11.10 18.08
C PRO A 269 -18.59 -11.86 18.23
N PHE A 270 -17.45 -11.25 17.86
CA PHE A 270 -16.13 -11.87 17.85
C PHE A 270 -15.34 -11.47 19.11
N LYS A 271 -14.52 -12.39 19.63
CA LYS A 271 -13.66 -12.19 20.81
C LYS A 271 -12.30 -12.83 20.57
N PHE A 272 -11.59 -12.38 19.54
CA PHE A 272 -10.30 -12.94 19.17
C PHE A 272 -9.22 -12.51 20.15
N SER A 273 -8.32 -13.41 20.47
CA SER A 273 -7.09 -13.10 21.20
C SER A 273 -6.15 -12.26 20.31
N TRP A 274 -5.14 -11.65 20.90
CA TRP A 274 -4.11 -10.92 20.16
C TRP A 274 -3.41 -11.80 19.12
N ARG A 275 -3.18 -13.08 19.45
CA ARG A 275 -2.58 -14.05 18.54
C ARG A 275 -3.51 -14.42 17.39
N ASP A 276 -4.80 -14.58 17.65
CA ASP A 276 -5.79 -14.89 16.61
C ASP A 276 -5.91 -13.75 15.60
N ILE A 277 -5.76 -12.50 16.06
CA ILE A 277 -5.73 -11.33 15.17
C ILE A 277 -4.53 -11.41 14.25
N CYS A 278 -3.33 -11.67 14.78
CA CYS A 278 -2.12 -11.83 13.97
C CYS A 278 -2.28 -12.96 12.94
N LEU A 279 -2.85 -14.11 13.34
CA LEU A 279 -3.10 -15.24 12.43
C LEU A 279 -4.15 -14.89 11.36
N THR A 280 -5.17 -14.10 11.71
CA THR A 280 -6.18 -13.61 10.75
C THR A 280 -5.54 -12.74 9.67
N TYR A 281 -4.65 -11.82 10.04
CA TYR A 281 -3.93 -10.99 9.07
C TYR A 281 -2.90 -11.79 8.26
N ALA A 282 -2.27 -12.80 8.87
CA ALA A 282 -1.41 -13.74 8.14
C ALA A 282 -2.21 -14.54 7.10
N PHE A 283 -3.44 -14.97 7.43
CA PHE A 283 -4.35 -15.62 6.50
C PHE A 283 -4.72 -14.69 5.33
N ILE A 284 -5.00 -13.40 5.61
CA ILE A 284 -5.25 -12.38 4.59
C ILE A 284 -4.05 -12.25 3.66
N GLY A 285 -2.84 -12.07 4.21
CA GLY A 285 -1.62 -11.94 3.43
C GLY A 285 -1.32 -13.18 2.59
N PHE A 286 -1.50 -14.38 3.15
CA PHE A 286 -1.33 -15.63 2.44
C PHE A 286 -2.32 -15.78 1.28
N THR A 287 -3.59 -15.47 1.51
CA THR A 287 -4.62 -15.48 0.47
C THR A 287 -4.28 -14.50 -0.64
N LEU A 288 -3.84 -13.28 -0.29
CA LEU A 288 -3.39 -12.26 -1.24
C LEU A 288 -2.25 -12.79 -2.12
N ALA A 289 -1.20 -13.34 -1.50
CA ALA A 289 -0.03 -13.86 -2.20
C ALA A 289 -0.37 -15.03 -3.13
N LEU A 290 -1.23 -15.94 -2.66
CA LEU A 290 -1.67 -17.10 -3.43
C LEU A 290 -2.51 -16.68 -4.64
N VAL A 291 -3.46 -15.77 -4.45
CA VAL A 291 -4.36 -15.32 -5.53
C VAL A 291 -3.59 -14.46 -6.54
N GLN A 292 -2.83 -13.46 -6.10
CA GLN A 292 -2.06 -12.60 -7.00
C GLN A 292 -0.96 -13.38 -7.74
N GLY A 293 -0.17 -14.15 -7.02
CA GLY A 293 0.95 -14.91 -7.59
C GLY A 293 0.52 -16.13 -8.41
N GLY A 294 -0.55 -16.81 -7.97
CA GLY A 294 -1.04 -18.04 -8.59
C GLY A 294 -2.08 -17.81 -9.68
N VAL A 295 -3.15 -17.09 -9.37
CA VAL A 295 -4.33 -16.99 -10.24
C VAL A 295 -4.25 -15.77 -11.15
N VAL A 296 -4.11 -14.57 -10.59
CA VAL A 296 -4.13 -13.32 -11.36
C VAL A 296 -2.98 -13.30 -12.36
N ARG A 297 -1.78 -13.71 -11.95
CA ARG A 297 -0.61 -13.80 -12.85
C ARG A 297 -0.85 -14.71 -14.05
N ARG A 298 -1.60 -15.83 -13.90
CA ARG A 298 -1.89 -16.76 -15.00
C ARG A 298 -2.96 -16.24 -15.95
N LEU A 299 -3.84 -15.37 -15.48
CA LEU A 299 -4.92 -14.76 -16.26
C LEU A 299 -4.47 -13.46 -16.93
N ALA A 300 -3.45 -12.80 -16.41
CA ALA A 300 -2.86 -11.59 -16.98
C ALA A 300 -2.42 -11.84 -18.44
N GLY A 301 -2.80 -10.93 -19.33
CA GLY A 301 -2.56 -11.05 -20.77
C GLY A 301 -3.52 -11.99 -21.52
N LYS A 302 -4.30 -12.85 -20.84
CA LYS A 302 -5.33 -13.71 -21.45
C LYS A 302 -6.72 -13.09 -21.39
N ILE A 303 -6.98 -12.33 -20.33
CA ILE A 303 -8.25 -11.63 -20.08
C ILE A 303 -7.91 -10.15 -19.95
N SER A 304 -8.77 -9.27 -20.47
CA SER A 304 -8.55 -7.83 -20.39
C SER A 304 -8.54 -7.34 -18.94
N GLU A 305 -7.68 -6.39 -18.65
CA GLU A 305 -7.52 -5.79 -17.30
C GLU A 305 -8.82 -5.19 -16.77
N GLY A 306 -9.63 -4.59 -17.65
CA GLY A 306 -10.94 -4.05 -17.28
C GLY A 306 -11.91 -5.12 -16.79
N VAL A 307 -11.95 -6.28 -17.45
CA VAL A 307 -12.77 -7.41 -17.01
C VAL A 307 -12.27 -8.00 -15.71
N LEU A 308 -10.95 -8.18 -15.55
CA LEU A 308 -10.37 -8.69 -14.30
C LEU A 308 -10.61 -7.72 -13.14
N ALA A 309 -10.48 -6.40 -13.36
CA ALA A 309 -10.78 -5.40 -12.35
C ALA A 309 -12.26 -5.38 -11.94
N ALA A 310 -13.17 -5.45 -12.91
CA ALA A 310 -14.61 -5.51 -12.64
C ALA A 310 -15.00 -6.80 -11.89
N THR A 311 -14.43 -7.95 -12.30
CA THR A 311 -14.62 -9.22 -11.60
C THR A 311 -14.12 -9.13 -10.15
N GLY A 312 -12.97 -8.50 -9.92
CA GLY A 312 -12.44 -8.25 -8.58
C GLY A 312 -13.38 -7.40 -7.73
N ALA A 313 -13.86 -6.27 -8.27
CA ALA A 313 -14.81 -5.41 -7.57
C ALA A 313 -16.14 -6.14 -7.24
N LEU A 314 -16.66 -6.97 -8.15
CA LEU A 314 -17.86 -7.79 -7.89
C LEU A 314 -17.62 -8.79 -6.76
N ILE A 315 -16.46 -9.47 -6.78
CA ILE A 315 -16.08 -10.41 -5.72
C ILE A 315 -15.99 -9.69 -4.36
N GLU A 316 -15.43 -8.46 -4.31
CA GLU A 316 -15.38 -7.66 -3.08
C GLU A 316 -16.77 -7.26 -2.58
N VAL A 317 -17.70 -6.86 -3.45
CA VAL A 317 -19.08 -6.58 -3.06
C VAL A 317 -19.71 -7.81 -2.40
N MET A 318 -19.54 -9.00 -3.00
CA MET A 318 -20.03 -10.25 -2.40
C MET A 318 -19.33 -10.55 -1.06
N GLY A 319 -18.02 -10.30 -0.98
CA GLY A 319 -17.22 -10.48 0.22
C GLY A 319 -17.68 -9.58 1.37
N PHE A 320 -17.97 -8.30 1.11
CA PHE A 320 -18.51 -7.40 2.12
C PHE A 320 -19.93 -7.78 2.54
N GLY A 321 -20.77 -8.28 1.60
CA GLY A 321 -22.06 -8.87 1.95
C GLY A 321 -21.95 -10.08 2.88
N LEU A 322 -21.00 -10.98 2.60
CA LEU A 322 -20.69 -12.11 3.50
C LEU A 322 -20.14 -11.64 4.84
N MET A 323 -19.35 -10.54 4.89
CA MET A 323 -18.87 -9.96 6.13
C MET A 323 -20.03 -9.46 7.00
N LEU A 324 -21.03 -8.77 6.41
CA LEU A 324 -22.23 -8.34 7.11
C LEU A 324 -23.03 -9.54 7.65
N ALA A 325 -23.15 -10.60 6.87
CA ALA A 325 -23.78 -11.84 7.31
C ALA A 325 -22.98 -12.53 8.44
N ALA A 326 -21.64 -12.50 8.37
CA ALA A 326 -20.78 -13.04 9.44
C ALA A 326 -20.95 -12.26 10.76
N ILE A 327 -21.06 -10.92 10.68
CA ILE A 327 -21.31 -10.07 11.85
C ILE A 327 -22.68 -10.36 12.45
N SER A 328 -23.73 -10.48 11.63
CA SER A 328 -25.10 -10.73 12.12
C SER A 328 -25.26 -12.11 12.76
N ASN A 329 -24.58 -13.13 12.22
CA ASN A 329 -24.68 -14.51 12.70
C ASN A 329 -23.63 -14.86 13.77
N GLY A 330 -22.61 -14.00 14.01
CA GLY A 330 -21.51 -14.28 14.93
C GLY A 330 -20.65 -15.49 14.53
N SER A 331 -20.65 -15.85 13.24
CA SER A 331 -19.98 -17.05 12.76
C SER A 331 -18.53 -16.77 12.35
N THR A 332 -17.56 -17.33 13.08
CA THR A 332 -16.13 -17.26 12.77
C THR A 332 -15.80 -17.92 11.44
N GLY A 333 -16.43 -19.05 11.10
CA GLY A 333 -16.22 -19.72 9.81
C GLY A 333 -16.67 -18.84 8.64
N MET A 334 -17.82 -18.18 8.77
CA MET A 334 -18.33 -17.23 7.76
C MET A 334 -17.43 -15.99 7.66
N LEU A 335 -16.86 -15.53 8.78
CA LEU A 335 -15.87 -14.44 8.80
C LEU A 335 -14.65 -14.78 7.93
N PHE A 336 -14.02 -15.94 8.14
CA PHE A 336 -12.86 -16.35 7.34
C PHE A 336 -13.23 -16.55 5.85
N GLY A 337 -14.41 -17.09 5.57
CA GLY A 337 -14.95 -17.15 4.22
C GLY A 337 -15.09 -15.77 3.58
N ALA A 338 -15.67 -14.82 4.30
CA ALA A 338 -15.80 -13.42 3.85
C ALA A 338 -14.44 -12.77 3.60
N LEU A 339 -13.47 -12.95 4.51
CA LEU A 339 -12.11 -12.44 4.37
C LEU A 339 -11.43 -13.01 3.11
N ALA A 340 -11.54 -14.32 2.87
CA ALA A 340 -10.98 -14.95 1.67
C ALA A 340 -11.59 -14.35 0.39
N VAL A 341 -12.90 -14.10 0.37
CA VAL A 341 -13.60 -13.52 -0.79
C VAL A 341 -13.19 -12.05 -0.98
N VAL A 342 -13.20 -11.21 0.06
CA VAL A 342 -12.77 -9.80 -0.01
C VAL A 342 -11.34 -9.70 -0.54
N VAL A 343 -10.41 -10.44 0.05
CA VAL A 343 -8.99 -10.40 -0.33
C VAL A 343 -8.77 -10.93 -1.75
N THR A 344 -9.54 -11.93 -2.17
CA THR A 344 -9.52 -12.42 -3.56
C THR A 344 -9.97 -11.31 -4.50
N GLY A 345 -11.07 -10.62 -4.21
CA GLY A 345 -11.56 -9.50 -5.01
C GLY A 345 -10.50 -8.39 -5.13
N PHE A 346 -9.91 -7.95 -4.02
CA PHE A 346 -8.84 -6.96 -4.01
C PHE A 346 -7.62 -7.39 -4.83
N SER A 347 -7.24 -8.68 -4.74
CA SER A 347 -6.14 -9.26 -5.51
C SER A 347 -6.33 -9.16 -7.02
N PHE A 348 -7.58 -9.27 -7.49
CA PHE A 348 -7.94 -9.07 -8.89
C PHE A 348 -8.05 -7.60 -9.26
N MET A 349 -8.72 -6.79 -8.45
CA MET A 349 -9.07 -5.41 -8.76
C MET A 349 -7.86 -4.48 -8.82
N GLN A 350 -7.08 -4.41 -7.75
CA GLN A 350 -6.04 -3.41 -7.55
C GLN A 350 -4.94 -3.43 -8.63
N PRO A 351 -4.29 -4.58 -8.95
CA PRO A 351 -3.24 -4.61 -9.96
C PRO A 351 -3.78 -4.33 -11.37
N ASN A 352 -5.01 -4.76 -11.66
CA ASN A 352 -5.61 -4.58 -12.98
C ASN A 352 -6.10 -3.14 -13.20
N LEU A 353 -6.54 -2.41 -12.16
CA LEU A 353 -6.80 -0.97 -12.27
C LEU A 353 -5.52 -0.18 -12.56
N ASN A 354 -4.41 -0.52 -11.90
CA ASN A 354 -3.11 0.10 -12.18
C ASN A 354 -2.63 -0.21 -13.61
N ALA A 355 -2.81 -1.45 -14.07
CA ALA A 355 -2.46 -1.84 -15.45
C ALA A 355 -3.35 -1.11 -16.47
N LEU A 356 -4.64 -1.00 -16.22
CA LEU A 356 -5.57 -0.27 -17.08
C LEU A 356 -5.21 1.23 -17.16
N LEU A 357 -4.87 1.85 -16.01
CA LEU A 357 -4.40 3.23 -15.96
C LEU A 357 -3.13 3.42 -16.81
N SER A 358 -2.19 2.49 -16.70
CA SER A 358 -0.95 2.48 -17.48
C SER A 358 -1.21 2.39 -18.99
N ARG A 359 -2.09 1.47 -19.43
CA ARG A 359 -2.42 1.26 -20.87
C ARG A 359 -3.18 2.42 -21.52
N ARG A 360 -3.93 3.19 -20.70
CA ARG A 360 -4.67 4.38 -21.18
C ARG A 360 -3.83 5.64 -21.16
N SER A 361 -2.61 5.56 -20.66
CA SER A 361 -1.69 6.69 -20.53
C SER A 361 -0.73 6.75 -21.70
N ASP A 362 -0.43 7.96 -22.15
CA ASP A 362 0.65 8.24 -23.08
C ASP A 362 1.98 7.70 -22.52
N PRO A 363 2.73 6.84 -23.24
CA PRO A 363 3.99 6.28 -22.79
C PRO A 363 5.00 7.32 -22.28
N GLU A 364 5.03 8.52 -22.90
CA GLU A 364 5.91 9.61 -22.46
C GLU A 364 5.48 10.21 -21.11
N LYS A 365 4.19 10.13 -20.76
CA LYS A 365 3.59 10.67 -19.53
C LYS A 365 3.20 9.58 -18.52
N GLN A 366 3.43 8.32 -18.85
CA GLN A 366 2.97 7.16 -18.06
C GLN A 366 3.45 7.22 -16.61
N GLY A 367 4.72 7.53 -16.37
CA GLY A 367 5.26 7.67 -15.02
C GLY A 367 4.56 8.78 -14.22
N MET A 368 4.24 9.90 -14.86
CA MET A 368 3.51 11.01 -14.24
C MET A 368 2.08 10.59 -13.86
N ILE A 369 1.36 9.92 -14.76
CA ILE A 369 -0.04 9.50 -14.54
C ILE A 369 -0.13 8.39 -13.49
N LEU A 370 0.80 7.43 -13.48
CA LEU A 370 0.90 6.42 -12.42
C LEU A 370 1.22 7.07 -11.07
N GLY A 371 2.04 8.12 -11.04
CA GLY A 371 2.28 8.93 -9.84
C GLY A 371 1.01 9.61 -9.33
N VAL A 372 0.17 10.15 -10.22
CA VAL A 372 -1.16 10.68 -9.86
C VAL A 372 -2.05 9.57 -9.31
N GLY A 373 -2.06 8.38 -9.92
CA GLY A 373 -2.79 7.21 -9.42
C GLY A 373 -2.37 6.81 -8.00
N GLN A 374 -1.08 6.85 -7.71
CA GLN A 374 -0.56 6.58 -6.36
C GLN A 374 -1.00 7.66 -5.35
N SER A 375 -1.01 8.93 -5.75
CA SER A 375 -1.52 10.02 -4.91
C SER A 375 -3.01 9.88 -4.61
N VAL A 376 -3.81 9.52 -5.62
CA VAL A 376 -5.25 9.24 -5.48
C VAL A 376 -5.48 8.05 -4.54
N SER A 377 -4.68 6.99 -4.66
CA SER A 377 -4.72 5.83 -3.76
C SER A 377 -4.40 6.20 -2.31
N SER A 378 -3.38 7.05 -2.09
CA SER A 378 -3.03 7.53 -0.75
C SER A 378 -4.15 8.39 -0.17
N LEU A 379 -4.75 9.27 -0.97
CA LEU A 379 -5.89 10.09 -0.56
C LEU A 379 -7.09 9.23 -0.18
N ALA A 380 -7.41 8.20 -0.96
CA ALA A 380 -8.48 7.25 -0.66
C ALA A 380 -8.25 6.52 0.66
N ARG A 381 -7.02 6.11 0.96
CA ARG A 381 -6.65 5.51 2.24
C ARG A 381 -6.79 6.47 3.41
N ILE A 382 -6.46 7.75 3.23
CA ILE A 382 -6.67 8.78 4.27
C ILE A 382 -8.14 8.81 4.68
N PHE A 383 -9.06 8.89 3.72
CA PHE A 383 -10.49 8.89 4.00
C PHE A 383 -10.96 7.54 4.57
N GLY A 384 -10.52 6.41 4.01
CA GLY A 384 -10.87 5.08 4.49
C GLY A 384 -10.46 4.87 5.94
N SER A 385 -9.20 5.17 6.27
CA SER A 385 -8.68 5.02 7.63
C SER A 385 -9.27 6.06 8.60
N GLY A 386 -9.47 7.30 8.15
CA GLY A 386 -9.97 8.38 9.00
C GLY A 386 -11.43 8.21 9.39
N LEU A 387 -12.27 7.74 8.47
CA LEU A 387 -13.71 7.59 8.68
C LEU A 387 -14.09 6.20 9.20
N GLY A 388 -13.30 5.17 8.92
CA GLY A 388 -13.63 3.79 9.26
C GLY A 388 -13.92 3.58 10.74
N ILE A 389 -13.05 4.09 11.61
CA ILE A 389 -13.18 3.91 13.06
C ILE A 389 -14.36 4.69 13.64
N PRO A 390 -14.59 5.97 13.31
CA PRO A 390 -15.82 6.65 13.71
C PRO A 390 -17.09 5.90 13.29
N LEU A 391 -17.15 5.39 12.08
CA LEU A 391 -18.28 4.58 11.61
C LEU A 391 -18.46 3.30 12.46
N LEU A 392 -17.35 2.63 12.82
CA LEU A 392 -17.38 1.43 13.67
C LEU A 392 -17.90 1.74 15.07
N LYS A 393 -17.52 2.89 15.63
CA LYS A 393 -17.98 3.34 16.95
C LYS A 393 -19.46 3.74 16.96
N MET A 394 -19.98 4.23 15.83
CA MET A 394 -21.43 4.51 15.69
C MET A 394 -22.23 3.21 15.66
N GLN A 395 -21.83 2.26 14.84
CA GLN A 395 -22.44 0.95 14.70
C GLN A 395 -21.44 -0.04 14.12
N ILE A 396 -21.32 -1.23 14.71
CA ILE A 396 -20.30 -2.23 14.35
C ILE A 396 -20.33 -2.65 12.88
N ALA A 397 -21.51 -2.70 12.27
CA ALA A 397 -21.69 -3.07 10.87
C ALA A 397 -21.57 -1.89 9.90
N MET A 398 -21.59 -0.63 10.40
CA MET A 398 -21.63 0.58 9.57
C MET A 398 -20.46 0.69 8.58
N PRO A 399 -19.18 0.45 8.98
CA PRO A 399 -18.07 0.47 8.03
C PRO A 399 -18.27 -0.47 6.85
N TYR A 400 -18.85 -1.63 7.11
CA TYR A 400 -19.05 -2.68 6.10
C TYR A 400 -20.26 -2.39 5.18
N TYR A 401 -21.31 -1.72 5.69
CA TYR A 401 -22.38 -1.16 4.83
C TYR A 401 -21.82 -0.10 3.89
N VAL A 402 -21.04 0.84 4.43
CA VAL A 402 -20.40 1.89 3.64
C VAL A 402 -19.42 1.28 2.62
N ALA A 403 -18.61 0.30 3.04
CA ALA A 403 -17.69 -0.41 2.14
C ALA A 403 -18.44 -1.12 1.01
N THR A 404 -19.56 -1.81 1.32
CA THR A 404 -20.40 -2.48 0.31
C THR A 404 -20.96 -1.47 -0.70
N GLY A 405 -21.50 -0.35 -0.21
CA GLY A 405 -22.08 0.69 -1.07
C GLY A 405 -21.04 1.36 -1.95
N LEU A 406 -19.87 1.73 -1.37
CA LEU A 406 -18.76 2.30 -2.11
C LEU A 406 -18.21 1.32 -3.14
N MET A 407 -18.06 0.03 -2.79
CA MET A 407 -17.57 -0.98 -3.73
C MET A 407 -18.57 -1.26 -4.84
N GLY A 408 -19.89 -1.23 -4.55
CA GLY A 408 -20.95 -1.28 -5.56
C GLY A 408 -20.84 -0.12 -6.55
N LEU A 409 -20.66 1.11 -6.06
CA LEU A 409 -20.36 2.28 -6.92
C LEU A 409 -19.05 2.09 -7.69
N GLY A 410 -18.02 1.61 -7.01
CA GLY A 410 -16.72 1.29 -7.62
C GLY A 410 -16.85 0.30 -8.77
N LEU A 411 -17.61 -0.77 -8.58
CA LEU A 411 -17.91 -1.76 -9.63
C LEU A 411 -18.54 -1.10 -10.87
N LEU A 412 -19.54 -0.26 -10.68
CA LEU A 412 -20.17 0.47 -11.78
C LEU A 412 -19.17 1.36 -12.51
N LEU A 413 -18.34 2.11 -11.77
CA LEU A 413 -17.30 2.97 -12.33
C LEU A 413 -16.25 2.15 -13.08
N VAL A 414 -15.80 1.02 -12.55
CA VAL A 414 -14.83 0.11 -13.19
C VAL A 414 -15.41 -0.46 -14.49
N VAL A 415 -16.67 -0.90 -14.48
CA VAL A 415 -17.34 -1.40 -15.69
C VAL A 415 -17.45 -0.32 -16.76
N VAL A 416 -17.84 0.89 -16.39
CA VAL A 416 -17.88 2.04 -17.32
C VAL A 416 -16.48 2.37 -17.81
N ALA A 417 -15.48 2.44 -16.92
CA ALA A 417 -14.10 2.72 -17.29
C ALA A 417 -13.52 1.65 -18.23
N SER A 418 -13.85 0.37 -18.02
CA SER A 418 -13.39 -0.72 -18.88
C SER A 418 -13.93 -0.63 -20.30
N ARG A 419 -15.16 -0.11 -20.46
CA ARG A 419 -15.84 0.06 -21.76
C ARG A 419 -15.55 1.41 -22.42
N SER A 420 -15.21 2.44 -21.65
CA SER A 420 -14.98 3.81 -22.10
C SER A 420 -13.50 4.03 -22.43
N GLY A 421 -13.22 4.45 -23.64
CA GLY A 421 -11.86 4.77 -24.11
C GLY A 421 -11.13 3.55 -24.70
N LYS A 422 -10.16 3.87 -25.53
CA LYS A 422 -9.25 2.91 -26.19
C LYS A 422 -7.90 2.94 -25.50
N ASP A 423 -7.14 1.87 -25.60
CA ASP A 423 -5.73 1.87 -25.21
C ASP A 423 -5.01 2.96 -26.02
N TYR A 424 -3.98 3.55 -25.42
CA TYR A 424 -3.23 4.60 -26.09
C TYR A 424 -2.64 4.04 -27.41
N SER A 425 -3.00 4.64 -28.53
CA SER A 425 -2.33 4.44 -29.81
C SER A 425 -1.57 5.71 -30.14
N ALA A 426 -0.27 5.60 -30.42
CA ALA A 426 0.49 6.75 -30.89
C ALA A 426 -0.22 7.38 -32.09
N PRO A 427 -0.31 8.70 -32.17
CA PRO A 427 -0.78 9.34 -33.39
C PRO A 427 0.11 8.92 -34.55
N VAL A 428 -0.51 8.42 -35.62
CA VAL A 428 0.13 7.98 -36.88
C VAL A 428 0.70 9.21 -37.58
#